data_81cbc9ca09ed3cd36cbbda439cad0839
#
_entry.id   81cbc9ca09ed3cd36cbbda439cad0839
#
_cell.length_a   1.000
_cell.length_b   1.000
_cell.length_c   1.000
_cell.angle_alpha   90.00
_cell.angle_beta   90.00
_cell.angle_gamma   90.00
#
_symmetry.space_group_name_H-M   'P 1'
#
loop_
_entity.id
_entity.type
_entity.pdbx_description
1 polymer ?
#
loop_
_entity_poly.entity_id
_entity_poly.type
_entity_poly.pdbx_seq_one_letter_code
_entity_poly.pdbx_strand_id
1 'polypeptide(L)'
;MTEAMARHAATIRLAVLILLAFGGAATGMAEGRRVQIITSFPPSFFEPFRSAFRDRHPDIAVEVVQRKTTAAVIDIRTHKRPDADLFWASAPDAFELLKRAGLLAPSKPRPTGAPQTIAGYPVNDPGGRYLGFAVSGYGLVYNPSYLTARGLPVPHNWADLAAPVHAGHIGLTSPSRSGTTHLMVEALLQSLGWERGWALWSAIGGNLATITARSFGVTAGVARGRFGIGISIDFLTEANAAGKEGNRFVLPGETLFAPASIARLAGSPNPEEAELFIDFVLSPEGQRMLREPRIGRLAVSPSAYGPQETPPHLSEIEGIFNRTGFDAGLSAGRYELVNLIFDEWITFRRAEHARLWRSLQAMEAALLSRPDEEAARLLTRARAALTRPPVSAAELDDPARFRNLARVPRGLPVPEEQARIEARIRSAIAASAAEAGDSLRQAAERLAALGWRDESQTGARP
;
A
#
# COMPACT_ATOMS: atom_id res chain seq x y z
N MET A 1 35.21 -80.39 -1.93
CA MET A 1 34.12 -79.44 -1.58
C MET A 1 34.62 -78.18 -1.01
N THR A 2 35.87 -78.00 -0.78
CA THR A 2 36.50 -76.84 -0.09
C THR A 2 37.09 -75.75 -1.00
N GLU A 3 37.53 -76.08 -2.21
CA GLU A 3 38.09 -75.07 -3.12
C GLU A 3 37.10 -74.29 -3.96
N ALA A 4 35.90 -74.82 -4.22
CA ALA A 4 34.88 -74.17 -4.97
C ALA A 4 34.22 -73.06 -4.12
N MET A 5 34.11 -73.23 -2.81
CA MET A 5 33.57 -72.21 -1.89
C MET A 5 34.53 -71.00 -1.68
N ALA A 6 35.85 -71.21 -1.75
CA ALA A 6 36.85 -70.10 -1.58
C ALA A 6 36.86 -69.21 -2.82
N ARG A 7 36.65 -69.70 -4.03
CA ARG A 7 36.62 -68.88 -5.27
C ARG A 7 35.34 -68.03 -5.35
N HIS A 8 34.21 -68.55 -4.88
CA HIS A 8 32.97 -67.76 -4.82
C HIS A 8 33.00 -66.64 -3.81
N ALA A 9 33.66 -66.84 -2.66
CA ALA A 9 33.81 -65.82 -1.63
C ALA A 9 34.77 -64.67 -2.08
N ALA A 10 35.80 -64.97 -2.88
CA ALA A 10 36.71 -63.98 -3.45
C ALA A 10 36.04 -63.12 -4.52
N THR A 11 35.19 -63.72 -5.37
CA THR A 11 34.46 -63.02 -6.43
C THR A 11 33.37 -62.11 -5.87
N ILE A 12 32.69 -62.51 -4.81
CA ILE A 12 31.69 -61.68 -4.12
C ILE A 12 32.36 -60.49 -3.38
N ARG A 13 33.51 -60.67 -2.76
CA ARG A 13 34.25 -59.56 -2.11
C ARG A 13 34.79 -58.54 -3.12
N LEU A 14 35.20 -58.96 -4.30
CA LEU A 14 35.65 -58.03 -5.34
C LEU A 14 34.49 -57.27 -5.99
N ALA A 15 33.34 -57.92 -6.19
CA ALA A 15 32.12 -57.25 -6.66
C ALA A 15 31.54 -56.23 -5.68
N VAL A 16 31.60 -56.50 -4.35
CA VAL A 16 31.16 -55.56 -3.31
C VAL A 16 32.13 -54.38 -3.16
N LEU A 17 33.43 -54.57 -3.34
CA LEU A 17 34.42 -53.50 -3.34
C LEU A 17 34.31 -52.60 -4.57
N ILE A 18 33.96 -53.12 -5.74
CA ILE A 18 33.70 -52.31 -6.96
C ILE A 18 32.38 -51.55 -6.84
N LEU A 19 31.35 -52.11 -6.22
CA LEU A 19 30.09 -51.39 -5.94
C LEU A 19 30.24 -50.28 -4.88
N LEU A 20 31.16 -50.46 -3.93
CA LEU A 20 31.48 -49.39 -2.94
C LEU A 20 32.37 -48.29 -3.51
N ALA A 21 33.17 -48.58 -4.56
CA ALA A 21 33.98 -47.55 -5.22
C ALA A 21 33.18 -46.67 -6.21
N PHE A 22 32.02 -47.15 -6.70
CA PHE A 22 31.11 -46.37 -7.53
C PHE A 22 29.94 -45.71 -6.77
N GLY A 23 29.77 -46.04 -5.50
CA GLY A 23 28.73 -45.45 -4.63
C GLY A 23 29.09 -44.13 -3.99
N GLY A 24 30.26 -43.56 -4.27
CA GLY A 24 30.78 -42.34 -3.62
C GLY A 24 30.73 -41.06 -4.45
N ALA A 25 30.23 -41.10 -5.66
CA ALA A 25 29.82 -39.86 -6.35
C ALA A 25 28.38 -39.55 -5.96
N ALA A 26 28.18 -39.07 -4.71
CA ALA A 26 27.08 -38.19 -4.43
C ALA A 26 27.31 -36.99 -5.37
N THR A 27 26.68 -37.02 -6.55
CA THR A 27 26.39 -35.83 -7.29
C THR A 27 25.57 -34.97 -6.33
N GLY A 28 26.27 -34.15 -5.53
CA GLY A 28 25.68 -32.94 -5.01
C GLY A 28 25.15 -32.25 -6.26
N MET A 29 23.84 -32.41 -6.51
CA MET A 29 23.17 -31.49 -7.42
C MET A 29 23.52 -30.14 -6.87
N ALA A 30 24.43 -29.43 -7.55
CA ALA A 30 24.67 -28.05 -7.27
C ALA A 30 23.29 -27.43 -7.25
N GLU A 31 22.83 -27.00 -6.09
CA GLU A 31 21.56 -26.30 -5.94
C GLU A 31 21.67 -25.17 -6.96
N GLY A 32 20.88 -25.24 -8.05
CA GLY A 32 21.05 -24.36 -9.20
C GLY A 32 20.96 -22.92 -8.69
N ARG A 33 21.83 -22.06 -9.17
CA ARG A 33 21.84 -20.63 -8.81
C ARG A 33 20.43 -20.07 -8.92
N ARG A 34 19.94 -19.42 -7.89
CA ARG A 34 18.59 -18.86 -7.84
C ARG A 34 18.55 -17.56 -7.06
N VAL A 35 17.54 -16.74 -7.35
CA VAL A 35 17.17 -15.59 -6.54
C VAL A 35 15.69 -15.63 -6.24
N GLN A 36 15.32 -15.57 -4.99
CA GLN A 36 13.93 -15.51 -4.56
C GLN A 36 13.55 -14.09 -4.13
N ILE A 37 12.49 -13.55 -4.72
CA ILE A 37 12.07 -12.17 -4.59
C ILE A 37 10.67 -12.10 -3.96
N ILE A 38 10.55 -11.47 -2.79
CA ILE A 38 9.25 -11.11 -2.24
C ILE A 38 8.84 -9.75 -2.82
N THR A 39 7.67 -9.69 -3.46
CA THR A 39 7.18 -8.46 -4.06
C THR A 39 5.68 -8.23 -3.83
N SER A 40 5.28 -6.96 -3.77
CA SER A 40 3.87 -6.57 -3.79
C SER A 40 3.36 -6.18 -5.18
N PHE A 41 4.25 -6.09 -6.17
CA PHE A 41 3.89 -5.76 -7.54
C PHE A 41 3.02 -6.83 -8.22
N PRO A 42 2.16 -6.44 -9.17
CA PRO A 42 1.42 -7.40 -9.98
C PRO A 42 2.34 -8.11 -11.01
N PRO A 43 1.93 -9.28 -11.53
CA PRO A 43 2.69 -9.99 -12.56
C PRO A 43 2.99 -9.13 -13.80
N SER A 44 2.05 -8.28 -14.23
CA SER A 44 2.25 -7.36 -15.35
C SER A 44 3.47 -6.44 -15.17
N PHE A 45 3.86 -6.16 -13.93
CA PHE A 45 5.05 -5.37 -13.60
C PHE A 45 6.32 -6.24 -13.55
N PHE A 46 6.34 -7.32 -12.77
CA PHE A 46 7.58 -8.04 -12.50
C PHE A 46 7.96 -9.09 -13.56
N GLU A 47 7.00 -9.64 -14.31
CA GLU A 47 7.28 -10.65 -15.33
C GLU A 47 8.21 -10.16 -16.47
N PRO A 48 8.06 -8.93 -16.99
CA PRO A 48 9.03 -8.39 -17.95
C PRO A 48 10.45 -8.37 -17.42
N PHE A 49 10.65 -7.93 -16.17
CA PHE A 49 11.97 -7.91 -15.53
C PHE A 49 12.52 -9.33 -15.31
N ARG A 50 11.66 -10.24 -14.87
CA ARG A 50 12.04 -11.65 -14.69
C ARG A 50 12.51 -12.28 -15.99
N SER A 51 11.78 -12.04 -17.08
CA SER A 51 12.14 -12.55 -18.41
C SER A 51 13.46 -11.98 -18.88
N ALA A 52 13.61 -10.65 -18.90
CA ALA A 52 14.82 -9.99 -19.38
C ALA A 52 16.06 -10.32 -18.53
N PHE A 53 15.89 -10.49 -17.22
CA PHE A 53 16.99 -10.96 -16.35
C PHE A 53 17.42 -12.38 -16.70
N ARG A 54 16.47 -13.31 -16.93
CA ARG A 54 16.78 -14.69 -17.32
C ARG A 54 17.46 -14.79 -18.68
N ASP A 55 17.09 -13.91 -19.63
CA ASP A 55 17.76 -13.89 -20.94
C ASP A 55 19.23 -13.49 -20.80
N ARG A 56 19.58 -12.70 -19.78
CA ARG A 56 20.96 -12.25 -19.50
C ARG A 56 21.72 -13.22 -18.59
N HIS A 57 21.01 -13.90 -17.70
CA HIS A 57 21.54 -14.84 -16.72
C HIS A 57 20.76 -16.17 -16.76
N PRO A 58 20.93 -16.96 -17.84
CA PRO A 58 20.16 -18.19 -18.06
C PRO A 58 20.44 -19.29 -17.03
N ASP A 59 21.55 -19.18 -16.31
CA ASP A 59 21.97 -20.06 -15.23
C ASP A 59 21.34 -19.72 -13.87
N ILE A 60 20.62 -18.60 -13.75
CA ILE A 60 20.00 -18.15 -12.50
C ILE A 60 18.47 -18.28 -12.59
N ALA A 61 17.90 -19.13 -11.76
CA ALA A 61 16.44 -19.22 -11.62
C ALA A 61 15.89 -18.02 -10.83
N VAL A 62 14.85 -17.35 -11.34
CA VAL A 62 14.18 -16.25 -10.65
C VAL A 62 12.82 -16.70 -10.12
N GLU A 63 12.71 -16.82 -8.82
CA GLU A 63 11.48 -17.16 -8.09
C GLU A 63 10.83 -15.91 -7.53
N VAL A 64 9.51 -15.74 -7.73
CA VAL A 64 8.78 -14.57 -7.25
C VAL A 64 7.65 -15.00 -6.32
N VAL A 65 7.72 -14.52 -5.09
CA VAL A 65 6.69 -14.70 -4.06
C VAL A 65 5.88 -13.41 -3.94
N GLN A 66 4.71 -13.39 -4.59
CA GLN A 66 3.84 -12.23 -4.52
C GLN A 66 3.10 -12.18 -3.17
N ARG A 67 3.30 -11.10 -2.42
CA ARG A 67 2.66 -10.84 -1.12
C ARG A 67 2.09 -9.41 -1.09
N LYS A 68 1.08 -9.16 -0.23
CA LYS A 68 0.73 -7.78 0.15
C LYS A 68 1.90 -7.19 0.93
N THR A 69 2.21 -5.90 0.77
CA THR A 69 3.33 -5.26 1.46
C THR A 69 3.33 -5.52 2.96
N THR A 70 2.18 -5.32 3.62
CA THR A 70 2.05 -5.55 5.05
C THR A 70 2.27 -7.01 5.44
N ALA A 71 1.77 -7.96 4.64
CA ALA A 71 2.00 -9.39 4.87
C ALA A 71 3.48 -9.77 4.66
N ALA A 72 4.14 -9.20 3.64
CA ALA A 72 5.56 -9.39 3.40
C ALA A 72 6.41 -8.90 4.58
N VAL A 73 6.12 -7.70 5.10
CA VAL A 73 6.82 -7.15 6.28
C VAL A 73 6.64 -8.06 7.50
N ILE A 74 5.44 -8.61 7.72
CA ILE A 74 5.18 -9.54 8.82
C ILE A 74 5.97 -10.84 8.62
N ASP A 75 5.88 -11.44 7.42
CA ASP A 75 6.58 -12.69 7.11
C ASP A 75 8.09 -12.54 7.35
N ILE A 76 8.70 -11.46 6.83
CA ILE A 76 10.13 -11.18 6.99
C ILE A 76 10.49 -10.97 8.47
N ARG A 77 9.66 -10.22 9.22
CA ARG A 77 9.90 -9.96 10.66
C ARG A 77 9.74 -11.20 11.52
N THR A 78 8.78 -12.06 11.21
CA THR A 78 8.47 -13.26 12.00
C THR A 78 9.53 -14.34 11.81
N HIS A 79 9.97 -14.57 10.57
CA HIS A 79 10.90 -15.64 10.26
C HIS A 79 12.38 -15.26 10.46
N LYS A 80 12.71 -13.95 10.66
CA LYS A 80 14.06 -13.38 10.90
C LYS A 80 15.16 -13.81 9.90
N ARG A 81 14.99 -14.92 9.22
CA ARG A 81 15.79 -15.44 8.10
C ARG A 81 14.81 -15.99 7.07
N PRO A 82 14.21 -15.13 6.23
CA PRO A 82 13.35 -15.59 5.16
C PRO A 82 14.18 -16.43 4.18
N ASP A 83 13.55 -17.45 3.59
CA ASP A 83 14.16 -18.19 2.48
C ASP A 83 14.29 -17.33 1.22
N ALA A 84 13.99 -16.05 1.31
CA ALA A 84 14.03 -15.08 0.23
C ALA A 84 15.26 -14.18 0.30
N ASP A 85 15.68 -13.71 -0.87
CA ASP A 85 16.88 -12.90 -1.05
C ASP A 85 16.56 -11.40 -1.09
N LEU A 86 15.45 -11.05 -1.74
CA LEU A 86 15.09 -9.66 -2.04
C LEU A 86 13.69 -9.31 -1.57
N PHE A 87 13.53 -8.06 -1.14
CA PHE A 87 12.24 -7.39 -0.99
C PHE A 87 12.12 -6.25 -2.02
N TRP A 88 11.05 -6.26 -2.83
CA TRP A 88 10.85 -5.33 -3.94
C TRP A 88 9.43 -4.76 -3.93
N ALA A 89 9.28 -3.47 -3.59
CA ALA A 89 7.96 -2.87 -3.33
C ALA A 89 7.92 -1.35 -3.57
N SER A 90 6.69 -0.79 -3.63
CA SER A 90 6.45 0.66 -3.80
C SER A 90 6.31 1.43 -2.48
N ALA A 91 6.43 0.80 -1.33
CA ALA A 91 6.12 1.42 -0.05
C ALA A 91 7.40 1.69 0.74
N PRO A 92 7.96 2.91 0.72
CA PRO A 92 9.22 3.24 1.38
C PRO A 92 9.18 3.04 2.90
N ASP A 93 8.06 3.29 3.56
CA ASP A 93 7.85 3.04 4.98
C ASP A 93 8.01 1.56 5.38
N ALA A 94 7.66 0.63 4.49
CA ALA A 94 7.92 -0.80 4.71
C ALA A 94 9.42 -1.10 4.79
N PHE A 95 10.23 -0.42 3.98
CA PHE A 95 11.69 -0.55 4.04
C PHE A 95 12.26 0.06 5.34
N GLU A 96 11.73 1.19 5.79
CA GLU A 96 12.12 1.77 7.08
C GLU A 96 11.80 0.85 8.25
N LEU A 97 10.63 0.18 8.25
CA LEU A 97 10.27 -0.82 9.26
C LEU A 97 11.26 -2.00 9.29
N LEU A 98 11.60 -2.54 8.11
CA LEU A 98 12.55 -3.65 8.00
C LEU A 98 13.97 -3.22 8.36
N LYS A 99 14.39 -2.01 7.97
CA LYS A 99 15.68 -1.42 8.33
C LYS A 99 15.83 -1.27 9.83
N ARG A 100 14.84 -0.69 10.52
CA ARG A 100 14.83 -0.54 11.99
C ARG A 100 14.89 -1.87 12.72
N ALA A 101 14.31 -2.91 12.13
CA ALA A 101 14.37 -4.27 12.65
C ALA A 101 15.69 -5.00 12.36
N GLY A 102 16.64 -4.38 11.64
CA GLY A 102 17.91 -5.01 11.25
C GLY A 102 17.77 -6.11 10.19
N LEU A 103 16.67 -6.11 9.43
CA LEU A 103 16.33 -7.18 8.49
C LEU A 103 16.72 -6.87 7.04
N LEU A 104 17.37 -5.74 6.78
CA LEU A 104 17.92 -5.39 5.48
C LEU A 104 19.45 -5.37 5.56
N ALA A 105 20.09 -6.01 4.58
CA ALA A 105 21.54 -5.98 4.43
C ALA A 105 21.95 -4.79 3.55
N PRO A 106 23.14 -4.19 3.79
CA PRO A 106 23.64 -3.14 2.90
C PRO A 106 24.00 -3.73 1.53
N SER A 107 23.62 -3.02 0.48
CA SER A 107 24.02 -3.29 -0.91
C SER A 107 25.12 -2.33 -1.34
N LYS A 108 25.89 -2.72 -2.36
CA LYS A 108 26.93 -1.85 -2.92
C LYS A 108 26.31 -0.58 -3.53
N PRO A 109 26.95 0.60 -3.35
CA PRO A 109 26.53 1.81 -4.04
C PRO A 109 26.55 1.62 -5.57
N ARG A 110 25.56 2.18 -6.28
CA ARG A 110 25.46 2.12 -7.73
C ARG A 110 25.32 3.52 -8.31
N PRO A 111 26.17 3.91 -9.27
CA PRO A 111 26.11 5.22 -9.90
C PRO A 111 24.97 5.27 -10.93
N THR A 112 23.71 5.34 -10.46
CA THR A 112 22.53 5.44 -11.34
C THR A 112 22.34 6.82 -11.94
N GLY A 113 23.08 7.84 -11.46
CA GLY A 113 22.80 9.25 -11.78
C GLY A 113 21.49 9.78 -11.18
N ALA A 114 20.81 8.98 -10.36
CA ALA A 114 19.59 9.39 -9.67
C ALA A 114 19.86 10.57 -8.73
N PRO A 115 18.92 11.52 -8.56
CA PRO A 115 19.03 12.57 -7.57
C PRO A 115 19.10 11.97 -6.15
N GLN A 116 19.70 12.70 -5.21
CA GLN A 116 19.77 12.23 -3.82
C GLN A 116 18.37 12.16 -3.18
N THR A 117 17.51 13.11 -3.53
CA THR A 117 16.14 13.20 -3.06
C THR A 117 15.18 13.43 -4.22
N ILE A 118 13.95 12.96 -4.07
CA ILE A 118 12.83 13.33 -4.93
C ILE A 118 11.75 13.88 -4.00
N ALA A 119 11.40 15.14 -4.21
CA ALA A 119 10.45 15.84 -3.37
C ALA A 119 10.81 15.81 -1.86
N GLY A 120 12.09 15.95 -1.56
CA GLY A 120 12.61 15.88 -0.20
C GLY A 120 12.74 14.48 0.37
N TYR A 121 12.25 13.44 -0.34
CA TYR A 121 12.39 12.05 0.09
C TYR A 121 13.70 11.44 -0.44
N PRO A 122 14.51 10.78 0.39
CA PRO A 122 15.73 10.11 -0.07
C PRO A 122 15.40 9.01 -1.09
N VAL A 123 16.08 9.03 -2.25
CA VAL A 123 15.92 7.98 -3.25
C VAL A 123 16.54 6.68 -2.77
N ASN A 124 17.72 6.76 -2.15
CA ASN A 124 18.40 5.64 -1.56
C ASN A 124 18.56 5.82 -0.05
N ASP A 125 18.54 4.72 0.70
CA ASP A 125 18.95 4.77 2.10
C ASP A 125 20.43 5.21 2.21
N PRO A 126 20.78 6.19 3.06
CA PRO A 126 22.17 6.61 3.23
C PRO A 126 23.12 5.48 3.65
N GLY A 127 22.62 4.47 4.36
CA GLY A 127 23.36 3.26 4.74
C GLY A 127 23.33 2.14 3.71
N GLY A 128 22.74 2.38 2.52
CA GLY A 128 22.67 1.41 1.43
C GLY A 128 21.75 0.22 1.69
N ARG A 129 20.85 0.29 2.66
CA ARG A 129 20.00 -0.84 3.03
C ARG A 129 18.81 -1.03 2.10
N TYR A 130 18.42 -0.01 1.35
CA TYR A 130 17.52 -0.10 0.21
C TYR A 130 17.88 0.92 -0.85
N LEU A 131 17.54 0.62 -2.09
CA LEU A 131 17.86 1.43 -3.26
C LEU A 131 16.57 1.73 -4.02
N GLY A 132 16.32 3.01 -4.30
CA GLY A 132 15.22 3.46 -5.14
C GLY A 132 15.50 3.14 -6.61
N PHE A 133 14.51 2.62 -7.30
CA PHE A 133 14.63 2.29 -8.72
C PHE A 133 13.60 3.01 -9.60
N ALA A 134 12.49 3.43 -9.02
CA ALA A 134 11.41 4.13 -9.72
C ALA A 134 10.75 5.14 -8.79
N VAL A 135 10.01 6.09 -9.36
CA VAL A 135 9.21 7.07 -8.63
C VAL A 135 7.76 6.90 -9.02
N SER A 136 6.86 7.23 -8.11
CA SER A 136 5.43 7.26 -8.38
C SER A 136 4.73 8.36 -7.61
N GLY A 137 3.73 8.96 -8.24
CA GLY A 137 2.78 9.88 -7.64
C GLY A 137 1.56 9.15 -7.10
N TYR A 138 1.04 9.62 -5.98
CA TYR A 138 -0.15 9.08 -5.34
C TYR A 138 -1.31 10.04 -5.56
N GLY A 139 -2.49 9.51 -5.91
CA GLY A 139 -3.59 10.40 -6.26
C GLY A 139 -4.88 9.68 -6.60
N LEU A 140 -5.65 10.31 -7.49
CA LEU A 140 -7.00 9.92 -7.82
C LEU A 140 -7.06 9.38 -9.24
N VAL A 141 -7.62 8.20 -9.42
CA VAL A 141 -7.96 7.64 -10.71
C VAL A 141 -9.46 7.76 -10.93
N TYR A 142 -9.89 8.15 -12.14
CA TYR A 142 -11.31 8.20 -12.46
C TYR A 142 -11.60 7.68 -13.86
N ASN A 143 -12.85 7.26 -14.08
CA ASN A 143 -13.38 6.86 -15.37
C ASN A 143 -14.25 7.99 -15.92
N PRO A 144 -13.82 8.69 -17.00
CA PRO A 144 -14.57 9.83 -17.57
C PRO A 144 -16.00 9.45 -17.96
N SER A 145 -16.18 8.33 -18.65
CA SER A 145 -17.49 7.87 -19.14
C SER A 145 -18.44 7.56 -17.97
N TYR A 146 -17.92 6.95 -16.89
CA TYR A 146 -18.71 6.71 -15.68
C TYR A 146 -19.19 8.01 -15.04
N LEU A 147 -18.28 9.01 -14.90
CA LEU A 147 -18.62 10.29 -14.29
C LEU A 147 -19.64 11.04 -15.15
N THR A 148 -19.41 11.13 -16.46
CA THR A 148 -20.35 11.78 -17.40
C THR A 148 -21.73 11.14 -17.37
N ALA A 149 -21.82 9.80 -17.43
CA ALA A 149 -23.09 9.09 -17.42
C ALA A 149 -23.92 9.30 -16.14
N ARG A 150 -23.30 9.77 -15.06
CA ARG A 150 -23.95 10.01 -13.75
C ARG A 150 -23.97 11.48 -13.34
N GLY A 151 -23.51 12.38 -14.20
CA GLY A 151 -23.45 13.81 -13.90
C GLY A 151 -22.52 14.16 -12.73
N LEU A 152 -21.47 13.33 -12.49
CA LEU A 152 -20.55 13.51 -11.39
C LEU A 152 -19.39 14.44 -11.79
N PRO A 153 -19.01 15.41 -10.96
CA PRO A 153 -17.84 16.23 -11.22
C PRO A 153 -16.53 15.42 -11.11
N VAL A 154 -15.51 15.84 -11.85
CA VAL A 154 -14.16 15.29 -11.72
C VAL A 154 -13.54 15.81 -10.42
N PRO A 155 -13.05 14.94 -9.50
CA PRO A 155 -12.36 15.40 -8.30
C PRO A 155 -10.96 15.89 -8.65
N HIS A 156 -10.56 17.04 -8.13
CA HIS A 156 -9.24 17.66 -8.34
C HIS A 156 -8.36 17.67 -7.09
N ASN A 157 -8.96 17.51 -5.91
CA ASN A 157 -8.26 17.47 -4.64
C ASN A 157 -8.87 16.43 -3.69
N TRP A 158 -8.20 16.19 -2.57
CA TRP A 158 -8.65 15.20 -1.58
C TRP A 158 -9.99 15.59 -0.93
N ALA A 159 -10.22 16.89 -0.72
CA ALA A 159 -11.45 17.36 -0.09
C ALA A 159 -12.69 17.13 -0.98
N ASP A 160 -12.52 17.12 -2.31
CA ASP A 160 -13.61 16.84 -3.24
C ASP A 160 -14.20 15.43 -3.00
N LEU A 161 -13.38 14.47 -2.59
CA LEU A 161 -13.83 13.11 -2.27
C LEU A 161 -14.78 13.04 -1.07
N ALA A 162 -14.73 14.04 -0.19
CA ALA A 162 -15.64 14.17 0.96
C ALA A 162 -17.00 14.79 0.58
N ALA A 163 -17.13 15.35 -0.64
CA ALA A 163 -18.38 15.94 -1.10
C ALA A 163 -19.50 14.91 -1.23
N PRO A 164 -20.73 15.24 -0.83
CA PRO A 164 -21.90 14.33 -0.89
C PRO A 164 -22.17 13.73 -2.27
N VAL A 165 -21.86 14.48 -3.35
CA VAL A 165 -22.06 14.05 -4.74
C VAL A 165 -21.28 12.79 -5.09
N HIS A 166 -20.19 12.50 -4.38
CA HIS A 166 -19.36 11.30 -4.59
C HIS A 166 -19.76 10.11 -3.70
N ALA A 167 -20.84 10.20 -2.93
CA ALA A 167 -21.29 9.14 -2.05
C ALA A 167 -21.60 7.84 -2.83
N GLY A 168 -20.93 6.74 -2.50
CA GLY A 168 -21.08 5.47 -3.16
C GLY A 168 -20.35 5.33 -4.51
N HIS A 169 -19.46 6.28 -4.86
CA HIS A 169 -18.74 6.27 -6.13
C HIS A 169 -17.23 6.09 -6.01
N ILE A 170 -16.69 5.96 -4.78
CA ILE A 170 -15.25 5.89 -4.51
C ILE A 170 -14.81 4.48 -4.12
N GLY A 171 -13.73 4.00 -4.72
CA GLY A 171 -13.06 2.76 -4.35
C GLY A 171 -11.69 3.00 -3.74
N LEU A 172 -11.33 2.25 -2.71
CA LEU A 172 -10.08 2.33 -1.98
C LEU A 172 -9.62 0.93 -1.59
N THR A 173 -8.33 0.77 -1.26
CA THR A 173 -7.81 -0.39 -0.53
C THR A 173 -7.51 0.03 0.91
N SER A 174 -7.74 -0.84 1.90
CA SER A 174 -7.34 -0.56 3.28
C SER A 174 -5.81 -0.40 3.41
N PRO A 175 -5.31 0.57 4.20
CA PRO A 175 -3.88 0.74 4.46
C PRO A 175 -3.24 -0.51 5.08
N SER A 176 -3.95 -1.26 5.89
CA SER A 176 -3.49 -2.54 6.46
C SER A 176 -3.26 -3.64 5.42
N ARG A 177 -3.68 -3.44 4.16
CA ARG A 177 -3.55 -4.40 3.05
C ARG A 177 -2.65 -3.90 1.93
N SER A 178 -2.30 -2.62 1.95
CA SER A 178 -1.54 -1.95 0.90
C SER A 178 -0.64 -0.87 1.47
N GLY A 179 0.67 -1.04 1.36
CA GLY A 179 1.63 0.01 1.72
C GLY A 179 1.43 1.29 0.90
N THR A 180 1.00 1.17 -0.36
CA THR A 180 0.60 2.32 -1.19
C THR A 180 -0.51 3.14 -0.52
N THR A 181 -1.56 2.48 -0.02
CA THR A 181 -2.65 3.18 0.66
C THR A 181 -2.22 3.70 2.02
N HIS A 182 -1.40 2.94 2.77
CA HIS A 182 -0.85 3.41 4.02
C HIS A 182 -0.12 4.74 3.84
N LEU A 183 0.75 4.80 2.83
CA LEU A 183 1.52 6.00 2.52
C LEU A 183 0.62 7.21 2.18
N MET A 184 -0.47 7.00 1.44
CA MET A 184 -1.45 8.07 1.15
C MET A 184 -2.19 8.54 2.40
N VAL A 185 -2.60 7.61 3.26
CA VAL A 185 -3.23 7.97 4.54
C VAL A 185 -2.28 8.80 5.38
N GLU A 186 -1.05 8.33 5.53
CA GLU A 186 -0.02 8.97 6.32
C GLU A 186 0.39 10.34 5.75
N ALA A 187 0.48 10.47 4.43
CA ALA A 187 0.80 11.74 3.78
C ALA A 187 -0.22 12.84 4.12
N LEU A 188 -1.51 12.53 4.09
CA LEU A 188 -2.55 13.48 4.50
C LEU A 188 -2.51 13.78 6.00
N LEU A 189 -2.21 12.78 6.84
CA LEU A 189 -2.06 13.00 8.28
C LEU A 189 -0.87 13.91 8.60
N GLN A 190 0.22 13.82 7.84
CA GLN A 190 1.38 14.71 8.02
C GLN A 190 1.14 16.10 7.45
N SER A 191 0.51 16.20 6.29
CA SER A 191 0.25 17.48 5.61
C SER A 191 -0.79 18.33 6.33
N LEU A 192 -1.89 17.72 6.78
CA LEU A 192 -3.02 18.41 7.40
C LEU A 192 -2.94 18.48 8.93
N GLY A 193 -2.07 17.67 9.53
CA GLY A 193 -2.08 17.36 10.96
C GLY A 193 -3.06 16.24 11.30
N TRP A 194 -2.84 15.62 12.45
CA TRP A 194 -3.51 14.39 12.87
C TRP A 194 -5.03 14.49 12.88
N GLU A 195 -5.60 15.49 13.55
CA GLU A 195 -7.04 15.66 13.70
C GLU A 195 -7.72 15.96 12.36
N ARG A 196 -7.19 16.92 11.60
CA ARG A 196 -7.80 17.32 10.31
C ARG A 196 -7.63 16.25 9.27
N GLY A 197 -6.49 15.56 9.26
CA GLY A 197 -6.26 14.43 8.37
C GLY A 197 -7.23 13.29 8.61
N TRP A 198 -7.46 12.92 9.88
CA TRP A 198 -8.46 11.90 10.23
C TRP A 198 -9.89 12.36 9.98
N ALA A 199 -10.21 13.64 10.21
CA ALA A 199 -11.51 14.20 9.88
C ALA A 199 -11.81 14.06 8.37
N LEU A 200 -10.82 14.37 7.52
CA LEU A 200 -10.94 14.19 6.07
C LEU A 200 -11.08 12.71 5.68
N TRP A 201 -10.26 11.81 6.24
CA TRP A 201 -10.37 10.37 5.98
C TRP A 201 -11.71 9.79 6.42
N SER A 202 -12.26 10.27 7.55
CA SER A 202 -13.60 9.88 7.99
C SER A 202 -14.66 10.30 6.96
N ALA A 203 -14.62 11.53 6.47
CA ALA A 203 -15.57 12.02 5.48
C ALA A 203 -15.45 11.27 4.14
N ILE A 204 -14.23 11.05 3.65
CA ILE A 204 -13.99 10.19 2.46
C ILE A 204 -14.50 8.77 2.70
N GLY A 205 -14.27 8.23 3.90
CA GLY A 205 -14.75 6.92 4.34
C GLY A 205 -16.28 6.77 4.21
N GLY A 206 -17.02 7.85 4.50
CA GLY A 206 -18.48 7.93 4.33
C GLY A 206 -18.95 7.77 2.89
N ASN A 207 -18.12 8.15 1.91
CA ASN A 207 -18.44 8.11 0.49
C ASN A 207 -17.94 6.85 -0.23
N LEU A 208 -17.31 5.90 0.47
CA LEU A 208 -16.75 4.70 -0.15
C LEU A 208 -17.86 3.74 -0.64
N ALA A 209 -17.82 3.41 -1.92
CA ALA A 209 -18.56 2.30 -2.51
C ALA A 209 -18.00 0.96 -2.04
N THR A 210 -16.67 0.83 -2.03
CA THR A 210 -16.00 -0.44 -1.73
C THR A 210 -14.57 -0.27 -1.20
N ILE A 211 -14.11 -1.30 -0.49
CA ILE A 211 -12.70 -1.45 -0.10
C ILE A 211 -12.17 -2.73 -0.75
N THR A 212 -11.24 -2.58 -1.68
CA THR A 212 -10.68 -3.70 -2.45
C THR A 212 -9.63 -4.49 -1.65
N ALA A 213 -9.32 -5.68 -2.11
CA ALA A 213 -8.32 -6.54 -1.47
C ALA A 213 -6.88 -6.08 -1.72
N ARG A 214 -6.62 -5.38 -2.86
CA ARG A 214 -5.30 -4.90 -3.30
C ARG A 214 -5.44 -3.59 -4.07
N SER A 215 -4.38 -2.75 -4.06
CA SER A 215 -4.36 -1.45 -4.74
C SER A 215 -4.65 -1.55 -6.25
N PHE A 216 -4.09 -2.52 -6.97
CA PHE A 216 -4.40 -2.72 -8.39
C PHE A 216 -5.87 -3.14 -8.65
N GLY A 217 -6.57 -3.63 -7.64
CA GLY A 217 -8.02 -3.87 -7.70
C GLY A 217 -8.83 -2.59 -7.77
N VAL A 218 -8.29 -1.46 -7.31
CA VAL A 218 -8.93 -0.14 -7.39
C VAL A 218 -8.99 0.32 -8.84
N THR A 219 -7.83 0.41 -9.52
CA THR A 219 -7.77 0.85 -10.92
C THR A 219 -8.54 -0.07 -11.85
N ALA A 220 -8.46 -1.39 -11.62
CA ALA A 220 -9.27 -2.36 -12.35
C ALA A 220 -10.78 -2.22 -12.09
N GLY A 221 -11.19 -1.80 -10.89
CA GLY A 221 -12.59 -1.51 -10.55
C GLY A 221 -13.12 -0.29 -11.26
N VAL A 222 -12.33 0.79 -11.30
CA VAL A 222 -12.63 2.03 -12.05
C VAL A 222 -12.74 1.74 -13.55
N ALA A 223 -11.77 1.01 -14.12
CA ALA A 223 -11.78 0.65 -15.54
C ALA A 223 -13.03 -0.15 -15.96
N ARG A 224 -13.53 -1.02 -15.05
CA ARG A 224 -14.74 -1.82 -15.29
C ARG A 224 -16.05 -1.10 -14.92
N GLY A 225 -15.99 0.16 -14.50
CA GLY A 225 -17.17 0.93 -14.07
C GLY A 225 -17.86 0.38 -12.82
N ARG A 226 -17.18 -0.35 -11.96
CA ARG A 226 -17.75 -0.80 -10.67
C ARG A 226 -17.97 0.37 -9.71
N PHE A 227 -17.14 1.38 -9.83
CA PHE A 227 -17.19 2.69 -9.21
C PHE A 227 -16.42 3.68 -10.09
N GLY A 228 -16.70 4.96 -9.97
CA GLY A 228 -16.19 5.97 -10.90
C GLY A 228 -14.83 6.54 -10.52
N ILE A 229 -14.50 6.55 -9.24
CA ILE A 229 -13.32 7.19 -8.67
C ILE A 229 -12.56 6.19 -7.81
N GLY A 230 -11.25 6.24 -7.86
CA GLY A 230 -10.39 5.40 -7.03
C GLY A 230 -9.22 6.19 -6.44
N ILE A 231 -8.79 5.81 -5.26
CA ILE A 231 -7.55 6.31 -4.66
C ILE A 231 -6.45 5.30 -4.99
N SER A 232 -5.42 5.73 -5.73
CA SER A 232 -4.43 4.84 -6.30
C SER A 232 -3.08 5.52 -6.51
N ILE A 233 -2.21 4.86 -7.25
CA ILE A 233 -0.88 5.29 -7.65
C ILE A 233 -0.83 5.36 -9.18
N ASP A 234 -0.09 6.31 -9.72
CA ASP A 234 -0.04 6.68 -11.14
C ASP A 234 0.13 5.49 -12.10
N PHE A 235 1.22 4.73 -11.95
CA PHE A 235 1.57 3.66 -12.89
C PHE A 235 0.50 2.55 -13.00
N LEU A 236 -0.28 2.31 -11.96
CA LEU A 236 -1.38 1.34 -12.03
C LEU A 236 -2.53 1.84 -12.92
N THR A 237 -2.63 3.14 -13.12
CA THR A 237 -3.61 3.77 -13.99
C THR A 237 -3.20 3.62 -15.44
N GLU A 238 -1.95 3.92 -15.77
CA GLU A 238 -1.40 3.82 -17.12
C GLU A 238 -1.41 2.38 -17.62
N ALA A 239 -1.01 1.41 -16.81
CA ALA A 239 -1.07 -0.01 -17.14
C ALA A 239 -2.49 -0.53 -17.46
N ASN A 240 -3.55 0.18 -17.02
CA ASN A 240 -4.95 -0.15 -17.29
C ASN A 240 -5.60 0.79 -18.33
N ALA A 241 -4.86 1.74 -18.89
CA ALA A 241 -5.38 2.72 -19.87
C ALA A 241 -5.53 2.17 -21.30
N ALA A 242 -5.34 0.88 -21.53
CA ALA A 242 -5.34 0.24 -22.87
C ALA A 242 -6.70 0.22 -23.62
N GLY A 243 -7.69 1.04 -23.20
CA GLY A 243 -8.98 1.22 -23.87
C GLY A 243 -9.14 2.62 -24.46
N LYS A 244 -10.01 2.80 -25.48
CA LYS A 244 -10.26 4.08 -26.21
C LYS A 244 -10.69 5.25 -25.30
N GLU A 245 -11.17 4.98 -24.09
CA GLU A 245 -11.58 5.95 -23.07
C GLU A 245 -10.94 5.58 -21.71
N GLY A 246 -9.61 5.37 -21.71
CA GLY A 246 -8.88 4.90 -20.54
C GLY A 246 -9.10 5.75 -19.29
N ASN A 247 -8.87 5.14 -18.11
CA ASN A 247 -8.86 5.86 -16.85
C ASN A 247 -7.95 7.10 -16.94
N ARG A 248 -8.32 8.14 -16.22
CA ARG A 248 -7.51 9.36 -16.05
C ARG A 248 -6.96 9.39 -14.63
N PHE A 249 -5.83 10.08 -14.46
CA PHE A 249 -5.17 10.26 -13.18
C PHE A 249 -5.07 11.74 -12.84
N VAL A 250 -5.31 12.07 -11.57
CA VAL A 250 -5.16 13.41 -11.00
C VAL A 250 -4.19 13.35 -9.85
N LEU A 251 -3.25 14.28 -9.82
CA LEU A 251 -2.35 14.53 -8.71
C LEU A 251 -2.93 15.68 -7.85
N PRO A 252 -3.51 15.40 -6.68
CA PRO A 252 -4.00 16.44 -5.79
C PRO A 252 -2.86 17.27 -5.19
N GLY A 253 -3.17 18.49 -4.72
CA GLY A 253 -2.16 19.42 -4.22
C GLY A 253 -1.38 18.95 -2.99
N GLU A 254 -2.01 18.15 -2.11
CA GLU A 254 -1.37 17.55 -0.92
C GLU A 254 -0.98 16.10 -1.19
N THR A 255 -0.47 15.82 -2.38
CA THR A 255 -0.06 14.45 -2.74
C THR A 255 1.40 14.18 -2.37
N LEU A 256 1.79 12.93 -2.48
CA LEU A 256 3.15 12.45 -2.25
C LEU A 256 3.68 11.82 -3.53
N PHE A 257 4.96 12.09 -3.80
CA PHE A 257 5.76 11.24 -4.69
C PHE A 257 6.78 10.48 -3.84
N ALA A 258 6.92 9.22 -4.07
CA ALA A 258 7.89 8.45 -3.30
C ALA A 258 8.62 7.46 -4.19
N PRO A 259 9.88 7.15 -3.86
CA PRO A 259 10.61 6.10 -4.54
C PRO A 259 10.00 4.73 -4.24
N ALA A 260 9.94 3.88 -5.24
CA ALA A 260 9.82 2.47 -5.06
C ALA A 260 11.22 1.88 -4.91
N SER A 261 11.38 0.92 -4.02
CA SER A 261 12.71 0.45 -3.65
C SER A 261 12.85 -1.06 -3.78
N ILE A 262 14.12 -1.48 -3.86
CA ILE A 262 14.56 -2.86 -3.79
C ILE A 262 15.62 -2.97 -2.69
N ALA A 263 15.58 -4.07 -1.94
CA ALA A 263 16.54 -4.31 -0.85
C ALA A 263 16.91 -5.78 -0.77
N ARG A 264 18.16 -6.05 -0.44
CA ARG A 264 18.62 -7.38 -0.06
C ARG A 264 18.25 -7.65 1.40
N LEU A 265 17.68 -8.81 1.65
CA LEU A 265 17.31 -9.23 2.99
C LEU A 265 18.54 -9.66 3.80
N ALA A 266 18.54 -9.36 5.09
CA ALA A 266 19.58 -9.83 5.99
C ALA A 266 19.47 -11.36 6.12
N GLY A 267 20.60 -12.06 5.87
CA GLY A 267 20.60 -13.52 5.86
C GLY A 267 20.12 -14.14 4.55
N SER A 268 20.04 -13.36 3.46
CA SER A 268 19.80 -13.85 2.09
C SER A 268 20.66 -15.10 1.83
N PRO A 269 20.04 -16.24 1.42
CA PRO A 269 20.80 -17.44 1.08
C PRO A 269 21.61 -17.30 -0.21
N ASN A 270 21.21 -16.41 -1.14
CA ASN A 270 21.87 -16.21 -2.44
C ASN A 270 22.26 -14.72 -2.64
N PRO A 271 23.20 -14.19 -1.83
CA PRO A 271 23.49 -12.75 -1.81
C PRO A 271 24.11 -12.24 -3.13
N GLU A 272 24.86 -13.07 -3.87
CA GLU A 272 25.46 -12.69 -5.15
C GLU A 272 24.40 -12.56 -6.25
N GLU A 273 23.49 -13.51 -6.35
CA GLU A 273 22.37 -13.50 -7.29
C GLU A 273 21.39 -12.34 -7.00
N ALA A 274 21.18 -12.04 -5.71
CA ALA A 274 20.42 -10.89 -5.27
C ALA A 274 21.04 -9.57 -5.75
N GLU A 275 22.36 -9.40 -5.60
CA GLU A 275 23.06 -8.22 -6.08
C GLU A 275 23.02 -8.11 -7.61
N LEU A 276 23.16 -9.23 -8.36
CA LEU A 276 23.00 -9.23 -9.81
C LEU A 276 21.60 -8.79 -10.26
N PHE A 277 20.55 -9.21 -9.55
CA PHE A 277 19.19 -8.77 -9.85
C PHE A 277 18.99 -7.27 -9.54
N ILE A 278 19.56 -6.78 -8.44
CA ILE A 278 19.55 -5.33 -8.12
C ILE A 278 20.30 -4.55 -9.20
N ASP A 279 21.49 -5.02 -9.61
CA ASP A 279 22.27 -4.42 -10.70
C ASP A 279 21.47 -4.33 -11.99
N PHE A 280 20.74 -5.39 -12.34
CA PHE A 280 19.88 -5.41 -13.52
C PHE A 280 18.74 -4.38 -13.44
N VAL A 281 18.02 -4.33 -12.32
CA VAL A 281 16.90 -3.38 -12.12
C VAL A 281 17.39 -1.92 -12.21
N LEU A 282 18.59 -1.65 -11.71
CA LEU A 282 19.20 -0.31 -11.72
C LEU A 282 20.02 -0.01 -12.97
N SER A 283 20.23 -1.00 -13.85
CA SER A 283 20.95 -0.80 -15.12
C SER A 283 20.19 0.12 -16.08
N PRO A 284 20.88 0.71 -17.07
CA PRO A 284 20.21 1.49 -18.11
C PRO A 284 19.07 0.73 -18.83
N GLU A 285 19.20 -0.59 -18.97
CA GLU A 285 18.15 -1.43 -19.55
C GLU A 285 16.94 -1.56 -18.62
N GLY A 286 17.15 -1.97 -17.36
CA GLY A 286 16.09 -2.06 -16.37
C GLY A 286 15.36 -0.73 -16.16
N GLN A 287 16.10 0.38 -16.19
CA GLN A 287 15.52 1.71 -16.06
C GLN A 287 14.69 2.12 -17.31
N ARG A 288 15.11 1.76 -18.53
CA ARG A 288 14.28 1.97 -19.73
C ARG A 288 13.02 1.11 -19.74
N MET A 289 13.09 -0.13 -19.25
CA MET A 289 11.92 -1.01 -19.12
C MET A 289 10.80 -0.40 -18.28
N LEU A 290 11.14 0.40 -17.25
CA LEU A 290 10.14 1.09 -16.43
C LEU A 290 9.22 1.98 -17.27
N ARG A 291 9.72 2.56 -18.36
CA ARG A 291 8.99 3.48 -19.23
C ARG A 291 8.14 2.79 -20.30
N GLU A 292 8.25 1.47 -20.44
CA GLU A 292 7.39 0.74 -21.35
C GLU A 292 5.90 0.93 -20.98
N PRO A 293 5.01 1.15 -21.96
CA PRO A 293 3.59 1.44 -21.69
C PRO A 293 2.87 0.42 -20.79
N ARG A 294 3.32 -0.84 -20.82
CA ARG A 294 2.78 -1.90 -19.95
C ARG A 294 3.21 -1.79 -18.49
N ILE A 295 4.26 -1.01 -18.19
CA ILE A 295 4.81 -0.79 -16.86
C ILE A 295 4.49 0.63 -16.37
N GLY A 296 4.73 1.65 -17.22
CA GLY A 296 4.30 3.03 -17.04
C GLY A 296 4.86 3.72 -15.80
N ARG A 297 6.14 3.48 -15.43
CA ARG A 297 6.73 4.10 -14.23
C ARG A 297 7.82 5.10 -14.57
N LEU A 298 7.94 6.12 -13.72
CA LEU A 298 9.05 7.07 -13.78
C LEU A 298 10.31 6.40 -13.25
N ALA A 299 11.35 6.34 -14.10
CA ALA A 299 12.65 5.85 -13.73
C ALA A 299 13.38 6.88 -12.84
N VAL A 300 14.18 6.41 -11.88
CA VAL A 300 15.03 7.31 -11.06
C VAL A 300 16.29 7.75 -11.82
N SER A 301 16.75 6.94 -12.78
CA SER A 301 17.98 7.22 -13.53
C SER A 301 17.70 8.13 -14.72
N PRO A 302 18.42 9.26 -14.88
CA PRO A 302 18.33 10.11 -16.06
C PRO A 302 18.65 9.37 -17.36
N SER A 303 19.45 8.29 -17.32
CA SER A 303 19.81 7.48 -18.49
C SER A 303 18.61 6.74 -19.13
N ALA A 304 17.49 6.68 -18.46
CA ALA A 304 16.26 6.11 -19.00
C ALA A 304 15.54 7.07 -19.95
N TYR A 305 15.90 8.35 -19.95
CA TYR A 305 15.27 9.41 -20.73
C TYR A 305 16.18 9.86 -21.87
N GLY A 306 15.60 10.33 -22.96
CA GLY A 306 16.36 10.89 -24.07
C GLY A 306 17.04 12.23 -23.69
N PRO A 307 18.03 12.68 -24.47
CA PRO A 307 18.80 13.90 -24.17
C PRO A 307 17.97 15.19 -24.08
N GLN A 308 16.76 15.18 -24.61
CA GLN A 308 15.81 16.31 -24.61
C GLN A 308 14.53 16.05 -23.81
N GLU A 309 14.43 14.87 -23.19
CA GLU A 309 13.29 14.52 -22.36
C GLU A 309 13.56 14.90 -20.90
N THR A 310 12.99 16.00 -20.46
CA THR A 310 12.78 16.19 -19.02
C THR A 310 11.67 15.24 -18.61
N PRO A 311 11.84 14.42 -17.56
CA PRO A 311 10.73 13.62 -17.05
C PRO A 311 9.53 14.55 -16.81
N PRO A 312 8.37 14.32 -17.47
CA PRO A 312 7.29 15.32 -17.55
C PRO A 312 6.75 15.79 -16.21
N HIS A 313 7.07 15.08 -15.14
CA HIS A 313 6.55 15.36 -13.81
C HIS A 313 7.60 15.80 -12.79
N LEU A 314 8.90 15.78 -13.10
CA LEU A 314 9.91 16.22 -12.12
C LEU A 314 9.83 17.71 -11.82
N SER A 315 9.50 18.53 -12.82
CA SER A 315 9.32 19.98 -12.63
C SER A 315 8.00 20.33 -11.92
N GLU A 316 6.93 19.56 -12.16
CA GLU A 316 5.68 19.66 -11.42
C GLU A 316 5.83 19.14 -9.99
N ILE A 317 6.58 18.05 -9.83
CA ILE A 317 6.96 17.45 -8.56
C ILE A 317 7.65 18.47 -7.65
N GLU A 318 8.66 19.19 -8.15
CA GLU A 318 9.37 20.21 -7.37
C GLU A 318 8.43 21.36 -6.91
N GLY A 319 7.49 21.77 -7.74
CA GLY A 319 6.52 22.82 -7.43
C GLY A 319 5.47 22.42 -6.37
N ILE A 320 5.04 21.17 -6.35
CA ILE A 320 4.05 20.63 -5.41
C ILE A 320 4.69 20.33 -4.04
N PHE A 321 5.94 19.87 -4.05
CA PHE A 321 6.62 19.27 -2.88
C PHE A 321 7.34 20.24 -1.95
N ASN A 322 7.71 21.41 -2.39
CA ASN A 322 8.30 22.41 -1.48
C ASN A 322 7.39 22.80 -0.30
N ARG A 323 6.20 22.19 -0.21
CA ARG A 323 5.19 22.46 0.82
C ARG A 323 4.94 21.36 1.85
N THR A 324 5.33 20.11 1.57
CA THR A 324 4.99 18.98 2.48
C THR A 324 6.13 17.97 2.55
N GLY A 325 7.11 18.23 3.44
CA GLY A 325 8.12 17.20 3.77
C GLY A 325 7.45 15.96 4.38
N PHE A 326 7.62 14.78 3.77
CA PHE A 326 7.15 13.51 4.34
C PHE A 326 8.22 12.91 5.25
N ASP A 327 7.88 12.67 6.51
CA ASP A 327 8.73 11.97 7.47
C ASP A 327 8.42 10.47 7.48
N ALA A 328 9.27 9.70 6.79
CA ALA A 328 9.19 8.24 6.77
C ALA A 328 9.45 7.60 8.13
N GLY A 329 10.26 8.28 8.96
CA GLY A 329 10.51 7.86 10.32
C GLY A 329 9.27 7.93 11.19
N LEU A 330 8.53 9.03 11.12
CA LEU A 330 7.25 9.19 11.80
C LEU A 330 6.23 8.17 11.29
N SER A 331 6.11 8.00 9.96
CA SER A 331 5.24 7.00 9.34
C SER A 331 5.52 5.58 9.86
N ALA A 332 6.78 5.15 9.82
CA ALA A 332 7.18 3.85 10.33
C ALA A 332 6.94 3.71 11.85
N GLY A 333 7.08 4.80 12.62
CA GLY A 333 6.86 4.80 14.06
C GLY A 333 5.40 4.56 14.48
N ARG A 334 4.43 4.97 13.65
CA ARG A 334 2.99 4.84 13.92
C ARG A 334 2.23 3.97 12.91
N TYR A 335 2.98 3.19 12.14
CA TYR A 335 2.47 2.34 11.05
C TYR A 335 1.29 1.46 11.47
N GLU A 336 1.45 0.69 12.53
CA GLU A 336 0.40 -0.22 12.99
C GLU A 336 -0.78 0.51 13.63
N LEU A 337 -0.54 1.65 14.29
CA LEU A 337 -1.60 2.48 14.85
C LEU A 337 -2.50 3.06 13.76
N VAL A 338 -1.91 3.63 12.70
CA VAL A 338 -2.66 4.19 11.57
C VAL A 338 -3.48 3.11 10.87
N ASN A 339 -2.89 1.92 10.66
CA ASN A 339 -3.59 0.78 10.08
C ASN A 339 -4.76 0.32 10.94
N LEU A 340 -4.56 0.24 12.26
CA LEU A 340 -5.59 -0.17 13.22
C LEU A 340 -6.75 0.82 13.25
N ILE A 341 -6.47 2.12 13.38
CA ILE A 341 -7.51 3.16 13.41
C ILE A 341 -8.33 3.11 12.12
N PHE A 342 -7.69 3.05 10.96
CA PHE A 342 -8.40 3.03 9.68
C PHE A 342 -9.28 1.78 9.54
N ASP A 343 -8.76 0.62 9.92
CA ASP A 343 -9.53 -0.62 9.82
C ASP A 343 -10.72 -0.65 10.78
N GLU A 344 -10.53 -0.28 12.04
CA GLU A 344 -11.58 -0.30 13.05
C GLU A 344 -12.66 0.78 12.80
N TRP A 345 -12.26 1.93 12.28
CA TRP A 345 -13.17 3.07 12.08
C TRP A 345 -13.88 3.02 10.72
N ILE A 346 -13.14 2.74 9.64
CA ILE A 346 -13.64 2.87 8.27
C ILE A 346 -13.86 1.48 7.63
N THR A 347 -12.86 0.58 7.68
CA THR A 347 -12.92 -0.68 6.94
C THR A 347 -13.99 -1.61 7.48
N PHE A 348 -13.98 -1.87 8.78
CA PHE A 348 -14.88 -2.87 9.40
C PHE A 348 -16.26 -2.33 9.66
N ARG A 349 -16.42 -1.01 9.77
CA ARG A 349 -17.70 -0.32 10.01
C ARG A 349 -18.23 0.41 8.78
N ARG A 350 -17.74 0.13 7.58
CA ARG A 350 -18.04 0.88 6.36
C ARG A 350 -19.52 1.17 6.15
N ALA A 351 -20.40 0.18 6.34
CA ALA A 351 -21.83 0.36 6.11
C ALA A 351 -22.47 1.32 7.14
N GLU A 352 -22.14 1.18 8.42
CA GLU A 352 -22.59 2.08 9.48
C GLU A 352 -22.04 3.49 9.27
N HIS A 353 -20.75 3.58 9.00
CA HIS A 353 -20.05 4.85 8.77
C HIS A 353 -20.65 5.62 7.58
N ALA A 354 -20.85 4.96 6.45
CA ALA A 354 -21.48 5.55 5.28
C ALA A 354 -22.94 5.99 5.54
N ARG A 355 -23.70 5.25 6.34
CA ARG A 355 -25.07 5.62 6.72
C ARG A 355 -25.07 6.91 7.54
N LEU A 356 -24.24 7.01 8.58
CA LEU A 356 -24.15 8.19 9.45
C LEU A 356 -23.76 9.44 8.65
N TRP A 357 -22.77 9.31 7.78
CA TRP A 357 -22.33 10.43 6.92
C TRP A 357 -23.42 10.87 5.94
N ARG A 358 -24.11 9.93 5.27
CA ARG A 358 -25.24 10.28 4.37
C ARG A 358 -26.37 10.97 5.11
N SER A 359 -26.73 10.48 6.30
CA SER A 359 -27.77 11.11 7.12
C SER A 359 -27.37 12.55 7.53
N LEU A 360 -26.10 12.74 7.95
CA LEU A 360 -25.58 14.06 8.26
C LEU A 360 -25.67 15.01 7.05
N GLN A 361 -25.15 14.59 5.91
CA GLN A 361 -25.12 15.37 4.67
C GLN A 361 -26.52 15.73 4.16
N ALA A 362 -27.47 14.79 4.22
CA ALA A 362 -28.86 15.03 3.82
C ALA A 362 -29.56 16.07 4.73
N MET A 363 -29.34 16.00 6.03
CA MET A 363 -29.90 16.97 6.98
C MET A 363 -29.23 18.34 6.90
N GLU A 364 -27.93 18.39 6.66
CA GLU A 364 -27.23 19.67 6.40
C GLU A 364 -27.76 20.35 5.12
N ALA A 365 -28.03 19.58 4.07
CA ALA A 365 -28.66 20.11 2.86
C ALA A 365 -30.09 20.61 3.15
N ALA A 366 -30.85 19.91 4.00
CA ALA A 366 -32.19 20.33 4.42
C ALA A 366 -32.18 21.65 5.19
N LEU A 367 -31.16 21.90 6.01
CA LEU A 367 -31.02 23.16 6.75
C LEU A 367 -30.86 24.38 5.84
N LEU A 368 -30.32 24.23 4.62
CA LEU A 368 -30.19 25.34 3.67
C LEU A 368 -31.56 25.91 3.27
N SER A 369 -32.58 25.06 3.20
CA SER A 369 -33.95 25.45 2.85
C SER A 369 -34.86 25.63 4.08
N ARG A 370 -34.49 25.11 5.23
CA ARG A 370 -35.23 25.14 6.51
C ARG A 370 -34.28 25.43 7.67
N PRO A 371 -33.83 26.70 7.82
CA PRO A 371 -32.92 27.05 8.90
C PRO A 371 -33.54 26.82 10.28
N ASP A 372 -32.84 26.08 11.13
CA ASP A 372 -33.23 25.84 12.52
C ASP A 372 -31.96 25.72 13.37
N GLU A 373 -31.83 26.57 14.39
CA GLU A 373 -30.62 26.64 15.21
C GLU A 373 -30.37 25.37 16.02
N GLU A 374 -31.42 24.73 16.53
CA GLU A 374 -31.28 23.52 17.32
C GLU A 374 -30.82 22.34 16.43
N ALA A 375 -31.44 22.17 15.26
CA ALA A 375 -30.99 21.18 14.30
C ALA A 375 -29.53 21.45 13.87
N ALA A 376 -29.15 22.72 13.63
CA ALA A 376 -27.77 23.10 13.29
C ALA A 376 -26.78 22.70 14.40
N ARG A 377 -27.14 22.95 15.68
CA ARG A 377 -26.29 22.53 16.82
C ARG A 377 -26.14 21.02 16.91
N LEU A 378 -27.22 20.28 16.69
CA LEU A 378 -27.22 18.81 16.70
C LEU A 378 -26.36 18.24 15.56
N LEU A 379 -26.47 18.79 14.34
CA LEU A 379 -25.64 18.38 13.20
C LEU A 379 -24.17 18.72 13.39
N THR A 380 -23.86 19.88 13.99
CA THR A 380 -22.48 20.25 14.37
C THR A 380 -21.90 19.24 15.37
N ARG A 381 -22.68 18.81 16.37
CA ARG A 381 -22.28 17.77 17.33
C ARG A 381 -22.06 16.43 16.63
N ALA A 382 -22.96 16.02 15.74
CA ALA A 382 -22.82 14.79 14.98
C ALA A 382 -21.55 14.78 14.11
N ARG A 383 -21.28 15.90 13.42
CA ARG A 383 -20.08 16.07 12.61
C ARG A 383 -18.82 15.98 13.47
N ALA A 384 -18.80 16.69 14.62
CA ALA A 384 -17.67 16.64 15.54
C ALA A 384 -17.40 15.22 16.06
N ALA A 385 -18.44 14.45 16.37
CA ALA A 385 -18.29 13.05 16.78
C ALA A 385 -17.77 12.18 15.63
N LEU A 386 -18.27 12.34 14.40
CA LEU A 386 -17.84 11.58 13.23
C LEU A 386 -16.40 11.91 12.76
N THR A 387 -15.89 13.08 13.11
CA THR A 387 -14.55 13.53 12.69
C THR A 387 -13.50 13.42 13.79
N ARG A 388 -13.89 13.06 15.02
CA ARG A 388 -12.97 12.91 16.16
C ARG A 388 -12.17 11.63 16.07
N PRO A 389 -10.83 11.68 15.95
CA PRO A 389 -10.03 10.45 15.95
C PRO A 389 -10.09 9.76 17.32
N PRO A 390 -10.02 8.41 17.36
CA PRO A 390 -10.08 7.66 18.62
C PRO A 390 -8.82 7.78 19.49
N VAL A 391 -7.77 8.37 18.93
CA VAL A 391 -6.51 8.73 19.58
C VAL A 391 -6.23 10.19 19.21
N SER A 392 -5.99 11.04 20.19
CA SER A 392 -5.67 12.47 19.98
C SER A 392 -4.20 12.66 19.62
N ALA A 393 -3.84 13.83 19.04
CA ALA A 393 -2.44 14.18 18.77
C ALA A 393 -1.61 14.21 20.07
N ALA A 394 -2.15 14.73 21.16
CA ALA A 394 -1.48 14.76 22.46
C ALA A 394 -1.11 13.35 22.98
N GLU A 395 -1.88 12.32 22.65
CA GLU A 395 -1.55 10.94 23.02
C GLU A 395 -0.39 10.37 22.20
N LEU A 396 -0.05 10.97 21.05
CA LEU A 396 1.08 10.57 20.21
C LEU A 396 2.41 11.15 20.72
N ASP A 397 2.40 12.15 21.60
CA ASP A 397 3.60 12.73 22.20
C ASP A 397 4.34 11.73 23.09
N ASP A 398 3.67 10.64 23.49
CA ASP A 398 4.28 9.47 24.13
C ASP A 398 4.43 8.30 23.14
N PRO A 399 5.57 8.20 22.40
CA PRO A 399 5.77 7.12 21.44
C PRO A 399 5.83 5.73 22.08
N ALA A 400 6.07 5.64 23.41
CA ALA A 400 6.13 4.37 24.10
C ALA A 400 4.75 3.70 24.18
N ARG A 401 3.69 4.49 24.22
CA ARG A 401 2.30 4.04 24.36
C ARG A 401 1.83 3.10 23.25
N PHE A 402 2.34 3.26 22.03
CA PHE A 402 1.93 2.49 20.86
C PHE A 402 3.05 1.62 20.27
N ARG A 403 4.24 1.60 20.91
CA ARG A 403 5.44 0.89 20.42
C ARG A 403 5.22 -0.60 20.23
N ASN A 404 4.38 -1.22 21.07
CA ASN A 404 4.14 -2.65 21.09
C ASN A 404 2.98 -3.07 20.17
N LEU A 405 2.38 -2.12 19.42
CA LEU A 405 1.42 -2.49 18.40
C LEU A 405 2.15 -3.22 17.27
N ALA A 406 1.71 -4.42 17.01
CA ALA A 406 2.19 -5.24 15.90
C ALA A 406 1.03 -6.01 15.29
N ARG A 407 1.06 -6.24 13.99
CA ARG A 407 0.09 -7.12 13.40
C ARG A 407 0.37 -8.56 13.80
N VAL A 408 -0.53 -9.14 14.58
CA VAL A 408 -0.42 -10.53 15.04
C VAL A 408 -0.83 -11.47 13.89
N PRO A 409 -0.01 -12.49 13.56
CA PRO A 409 -0.38 -13.52 12.60
C PRO A 409 -1.67 -14.22 13.02
N ARG A 410 -2.48 -14.63 12.02
CA ARG A 410 -3.77 -15.30 12.28
C ARG A 410 -3.56 -16.59 13.06
N GLY A 411 -4.28 -16.74 14.17
CA GLY A 411 -4.20 -17.93 15.04
C GLY A 411 -3.23 -17.82 16.22
N LEU A 412 -2.44 -16.72 16.29
CA LEU A 412 -1.62 -16.43 17.45
C LEU A 412 -2.38 -15.54 18.46
N PRO A 413 -2.13 -15.68 19.77
CA PRO A 413 -2.74 -14.81 20.77
C PRO A 413 -2.21 -13.38 20.65
N VAL A 414 -3.13 -12.41 20.74
CA VAL A 414 -2.77 -10.98 20.80
C VAL A 414 -2.19 -10.72 22.22
N PRO A 415 -1.02 -10.05 22.33
CA PRO A 415 -0.48 -9.65 23.61
C PRO A 415 -1.50 -8.81 24.41
N GLU A 416 -1.58 -9.01 25.74
CA GLU A 416 -2.61 -8.40 26.57
C GLU A 416 -2.62 -6.86 26.50
N GLU A 417 -1.45 -6.24 26.53
CA GLU A 417 -1.31 -4.79 26.39
C GLU A 417 -1.85 -4.29 25.03
N GLN A 418 -1.50 -4.97 23.95
CA GLN A 418 -2.04 -4.65 22.62
C GLN A 418 -3.55 -4.82 22.57
N ALA A 419 -4.09 -5.92 23.13
CA ALA A 419 -5.53 -6.15 23.20
C ALA A 419 -6.27 -5.05 23.95
N ARG A 420 -5.68 -4.50 25.01
CA ARG A 420 -6.22 -3.34 25.76
C ARG A 420 -6.26 -2.07 24.90
N ILE A 421 -5.17 -1.79 24.16
CA ILE A 421 -5.10 -0.63 23.26
C ILE A 421 -6.16 -0.75 22.15
N GLU A 422 -6.25 -1.92 21.51
CA GLU A 422 -7.24 -2.20 20.47
C GLU A 422 -8.69 -2.06 20.99
N ALA A 423 -8.97 -2.62 22.17
CA ALA A 423 -10.28 -2.51 22.82
C ALA A 423 -10.64 -1.06 23.13
N ARG A 424 -9.70 -0.26 23.62
CA ARG A 424 -9.89 1.18 23.88
C ARG A 424 -10.22 1.94 22.58
N ILE A 425 -9.48 1.71 21.50
CA ILE A 425 -9.71 2.34 20.21
C ILE A 425 -11.10 1.98 19.67
N ARG A 426 -11.46 0.68 19.69
CA ARG A 426 -12.80 0.22 19.29
C ARG A 426 -13.92 0.86 20.13
N SER A 427 -13.72 0.96 21.44
CA SER A 427 -14.70 1.59 22.35
C SER A 427 -14.87 3.08 22.08
N ALA A 428 -13.78 3.81 21.83
CA ALA A 428 -13.84 5.22 21.48
C ALA A 428 -14.58 5.46 20.15
N ILE A 429 -14.32 4.63 19.12
CA ILE A 429 -15.02 4.68 17.83
C ILE A 429 -16.51 4.40 18.01
N ALA A 430 -16.86 3.37 18.79
CA ALA A 430 -18.26 3.01 19.05
C ALA A 430 -19.00 4.13 19.81
N ALA A 431 -18.37 4.74 20.80
CA ALA A 431 -18.93 5.87 21.52
C ALA A 431 -19.18 7.09 20.61
N SER A 432 -18.21 7.44 19.77
CA SER A 432 -18.36 8.53 18.80
C SER A 432 -19.47 8.23 17.76
N ALA A 433 -19.59 7.01 17.29
CA ALA A 433 -20.67 6.60 16.37
C ALA A 433 -22.05 6.67 17.03
N ALA A 434 -22.16 6.27 18.31
CA ALA A 434 -23.39 6.37 19.09
C ALA A 434 -23.77 7.86 19.33
N GLU A 435 -22.84 8.70 19.77
CA GLU A 435 -23.03 10.15 19.93
C GLU A 435 -23.54 10.81 18.63
N ALA A 436 -22.91 10.48 17.51
CA ALA A 436 -23.32 10.96 16.20
C ALA A 436 -24.75 10.49 15.86
N GLY A 437 -25.04 9.19 16.03
CA GLY A 437 -26.34 8.60 15.77
C GLY A 437 -27.45 9.22 16.59
N ASP A 438 -27.22 9.48 17.87
CA ASP A 438 -28.17 10.13 18.77
C ASP A 438 -28.44 11.58 18.36
N SER A 439 -27.41 12.34 18.03
CA SER A 439 -27.52 13.72 17.55
C SER A 439 -28.26 13.78 16.22
N LEU A 440 -27.98 12.87 15.28
CA LEU A 440 -28.66 12.79 13.99
C LEU A 440 -30.15 12.41 14.16
N ARG A 441 -30.50 11.51 15.08
CA ARG A 441 -31.89 11.15 15.36
C ARG A 441 -32.67 12.35 15.89
N GLN A 442 -32.12 13.10 16.87
CA GLN A 442 -32.73 14.29 17.39
C GLN A 442 -32.88 15.40 16.32
N ALA A 443 -31.86 15.57 15.47
CA ALA A 443 -31.93 16.51 14.35
C ALA A 443 -33.02 16.12 13.34
N ALA A 444 -33.16 14.84 13.03
CA ALA A 444 -34.20 14.32 12.13
C ALA A 444 -35.60 14.57 12.69
N GLU A 445 -35.84 14.31 13.98
CA GLU A 445 -37.12 14.61 14.67
C GLU A 445 -37.45 16.10 14.58
N ARG A 446 -36.45 16.96 14.83
CA ARG A 446 -36.61 18.41 14.74
C ARG A 446 -36.94 18.87 13.33
N LEU A 447 -36.19 18.41 12.33
CA LEU A 447 -36.44 18.75 10.93
C LEU A 447 -37.79 18.20 10.41
N ALA A 448 -38.20 17.01 10.88
CA ALA A 448 -39.51 16.44 10.56
C ALA A 448 -40.66 17.31 11.08
N ALA A 449 -40.53 17.88 12.28
CA ALA A 449 -41.49 18.84 12.81
C ALA A 449 -41.58 20.12 11.96
N LEU A 450 -40.54 20.43 11.18
CA LEU A 450 -40.48 21.53 10.21
C LEU A 450 -40.87 21.09 8.78
N GLY A 451 -41.41 19.87 8.63
CA GLY A 451 -41.91 19.34 7.35
C GLY A 451 -40.85 18.71 6.46
N TRP A 452 -39.64 18.46 6.96
CA TRP A 452 -38.64 17.67 6.24
C TRP A 452 -39.00 16.15 6.28
N ARG A 453 -38.82 15.49 5.16
CA ARG A 453 -38.98 14.02 5.07
C ARG A 453 -37.68 13.43 4.50
N ASP A 454 -37.15 12.40 5.12
CA ASP A 454 -35.99 11.67 4.63
C ASP A 454 -36.38 10.82 3.40
N GLU A 455 -36.17 11.36 2.21
CA GLU A 455 -36.44 10.66 0.95
C GLU A 455 -35.58 9.41 0.75
N SER A 456 -34.47 9.27 1.47
CA SER A 456 -33.60 8.09 1.41
C SER A 456 -34.26 6.82 1.99
N GLN A 457 -35.31 6.98 2.81
CA GLN A 457 -36.06 5.87 3.40
C GLN A 457 -37.23 5.41 2.52
N THR A 458 -37.62 6.15 1.49
CA THR A 458 -38.77 5.85 0.65
C THR A 458 -38.51 4.88 -0.50
N GLY A 459 -37.32 4.27 -0.59
CA GLY A 459 -37.06 3.12 -1.47
C GLY A 459 -37.00 3.42 -2.97
N ALA A 460 -37.04 4.67 -3.39
CA ALA A 460 -36.82 5.04 -4.79
C ALA A 460 -35.30 4.92 -5.09
N ARG A 461 -34.89 3.81 -5.69
CA ARG A 461 -33.59 3.69 -6.36
C ARG A 461 -33.60 4.59 -7.59
N PRO A 462 -32.61 5.46 -7.81
CA PRO A 462 -32.40 6.08 -9.09
C PRO A 462 -31.96 5.06 -10.16
#